data_81ec1a4ddf9c8f35eed21067c04272b2
#
_entry.id   81ec1a4ddf9c8f35eed21067c04272b2
#
_cell.length_a   1.000
_cell.length_b   1.000
_cell.length_c   1.000
_cell.angle_alpha   90.00
_cell.angle_beta   90.00
_cell.angle_gamma   90.00
#
_symmetry.space_group_name_H-M   'P 1'
#
loop_
_entity.id
_entity.type
_entity.pdbx_description
1 polymer ?
#
loop_
_entity_poly.entity_id
_entity_poly.type
_entity_poly.pdbx_seq_one_letter_code
_entity_poly.pdbx_strand_id
1 'polypeptide(L)'
;MNIAFRFSSKNITSTYLTLQIENKKTLSTNLSIIMENNNTSNKKTYYISIAILAGMFFIFGFVSWVNSILIPYFRISCELTHFESYFVAFAFYIAYFVMAVPSGLLLKKVGFKRGIMYGFMLTALGAFIFVPAALARQFEIFLIGLFSIGTGLAILQTAANPYVTIIGPIDSAARRISIMGICNKFAGIISPLIFAALILKADDSELFALRESGTLDAT
;
A
#
# COMPACT_ATOMS: atom_id res chain seq x y z
N MET A 1 52.27 -49.68 -44.89
CA MET A 1 51.43 -48.47 -45.04
C MET A 1 50.23 -48.40 -44.08
N ASN A 2 50.22 -49.18 -42.98
CA ASN A 2 49.02 -49.27 -42.07
C ASN A 2 49.21 -48.64 -40.65
N ILE A 3 50.39 -48.20 -40.29
CA ILE A 3 50.67 -47.69 -38.93
C ILE A 3 50.42 -46.18 -38.81
N ALA A 4 50.76 -45.39 -39.84
CA ALA A 4 50.58 -43.94 -39.86
C ALA A 4 49.10 -43.54 -39.85
N PHE A 5 48.21 -44.33 -40.52
CA PHE A 5 46.76 -44.06 -40.57
C PHE A 5 46.08 -44.31 -39.23
N ARG A 6 46.56 -45.27 -38.43
CA ARG A 6 46.04 -45.62 -37.10
C ARG A 6 46.42 -44.59 -36.04
N PHE A 7 47.57 -43.91 -36.19
CA PHE A 7 48.00 -42.86 -35.24
C PHE A 7 47.24 -41.54 -35.50
N SER A 8 46.98 -41.20 -36.76
CA SER A 8 46.20 -40.01 -37.13
C SER A 8 44.74 -40.12 -36.65
N SER A 9 44.13 -41.29 -36.78
CA SER A 9 42.73 -41.55 -36.33
C SER A 9 42.57 -41.39 -34.82
N LYS A 10 43.49 -41.92 -34.00
CA LYS A 10 43.42 -41.78 -32.53
C LYS A 10 43.55 -40.33 -32.05
N ASN A 11 44.41 -39.51 -32.66
CA ASN A 11 44.58 -38.12 -32.30
C ASN A 11 43.32 -37.30 -32.65
N ILE A 12 42.69 -37.54 -33.81
CA ILE A 12 41.47 -36.87 -34.18
C ILE A 12 40.31 -37.21 -33.24
N THR A 13 40.15 -38.48 -32.89
CA THR A 13 39.08 -38.92 -31.93
C THR A 13 39.29 -38.34 -30.52
N SER A 14 40.56 -38.28 -30.06
CA SER A 14 40.88 -37.67 -28.76
C SER A 14 40.58 -36.17 -28.75
N THR A 15 40.91 -35.48 -29.82
CA THR A 15 40.61 -34.01 -29.96
C THR A 15 39.13 -33.73 -30.00
N TYR A 16 38.36 -34.54 -30.74
CA TYR A 16 36.90 -34.42 -30.76
C TYR A 16 36.26 -34.67 -29.38
N LEU A 17 36.72 -35.68 -28.62
CA LEU A 17 36.23 -35.95 -27.28
C LEU A 17 36.55 -34.79 -26.32
N THR A 18 37.73 -34.24 -26.38
CA THR A 18 38.17 -33.11 -25.56
C THR A 18 37.29 -31.86 -25.86
N LEU A 19 37.07 -31.53 -27.13
CA LEU A 19 36.20 -30.43 -27.54
C LEU A 19 34.73 -30.65 -27.11
N GLN A 20 34.22 -31.86 -27.15
CA GLN A 20 32.88 -32.21 -26.67
C GLN A 20 32.76 -32.03 -25.16
N ILE A 21 33.74 -32.43 -24.37
CA ILE A 21 33.78 -32.29 -22.92
C ILE A 21 33.86 -30.79 -22.54
N GLU A 22 34.71 -30.04 -23.22
CA GLU A 22 34.88 -28.60 -22.97
C GLU A 22 33.61 -27.82 -23.35
N ASN A 23 32.97 -28.15 -24.46
CA ASN A 23 31.70 -27.55 -24.87
C ASN A 23 30.56 -27.87 -23.89
N LYS A 24 30.49 -29.10 -23.38
CA LYS A 24 29.54 -29.53 -22.37
C LYS A 24 29.74 -28.80 -21.03
N LYS A 25 31.01 -28.58 -20.63
CA LYS A 25 31.38 -27.86 -19.42
C LYS A 25 31.02 -26.38 -19.53
N THR A 26 31.31 -25.76 -20.67
CA THR A 26 30.95 -24.36 -20.97
C THR A 26 29.43 -24.15 -20.98
N LEU A 27 28.70 -25.08 -21.60
CA LEU A 27 27.24 -25.04 -21.64
C LEU A 27 26.62 -25.18 -20.23
N SER A 28 27.14 -26.08 -19.40
CA SER A 28 26.65 -26.25 -18.02
C SER A 28 26.93 -25.01 -17.15
N THR A 29 28.10 -24.37 -17.32
CA THR A 29 28.45 -23.15 -16.62
C THR A 29 27.55 -21.98 -17.05
N ASN A 30 27.30 -21.82 -18.35
CA ASN A 30 26.41 -20.79 -18.85
C ASN A 30 24.96 -20.99 -18.34
N LEU A 31 24.47 -22.21 -18.31
CA LEU A 31 23.16 -22.56 -17.76
C LEU A 31 23.05 -22.24 -16.27
N SER A 32 24.09 -22.56 -15.49
CA SER A 32 24.08 -22.22 -14.04
C SER A 32 24.08 -20.72 -13.80
N ILE A 33 24.83 -19.94 -14.56
CA ILE A 33 24.84 -18.47 -14.46
C ILE A 33 23.47 -17.88 -14.84
N ILE A 34 22.83 -18.38 -15.90
CA ILE A 34 21.49 -17.95 -16.31
C ILE A 34 20.45 -18.28 -15.24
N MET A 35 20.51 -19.47 -14.65
CA MET A 35 19.61 -19.88 -13.56
C MET A 35 19.82 -19.05 -12.29
N GLU A 36 21.05 -18.73 -11.95
CA GLU A 36 21.38 -17.88 -10.80
C GLU A 36 20.91 -16.43 -11.00
N ASN A 37 21.13 -15.85 -12.18
CA ASN A 37 20.65 -14.52 -12.52
C ASN A 37 19.12 -14.43 -12.52
N ASN A 38 18.44 -15.44 -13.03
CA ASN A 38 16.96 -15.47 -12.98
C ASN A 38 16.44 -15.58 -11.55
N ASN A 39 17.11 -16.35 -10.70
CA ASN A 39 16.70 -16.52 -9.31
C ASN A 39 16.92 -15.24 -8.48
N THR A 40 18.04 -14.54 -8.69
CA THR A 40 18.31 -13.25 -8.02
C THR A 40 17.39 -12.14 -8.52
N SER A 41 17.09 -12.08 -9.81
CA SER A 41 16.12 -11.14 -10.39
C SER A 41 14.72 -11.37 -9.84
N ASN A 42 14.26 -12.62 -9.77
CA ASN A 42 12.97 -12.97 -9.20
C ASN A 42 12.86 -12.61 -7.71
N LYS A 43 13.91 -12.87 -6.92
CA LYS A 43 13.96 -12.48 -5.51
C LYS A 43 13.88 -10.96 -5.33
N LYS A 44 14.64 -10.19 -6.08
CA LYS A 44 14.63 -8.72 -6.03
C LYS A 44 13.24 -8.17 -6.36
N THR A 45 12.62 -8.65 -7.41
CA THR A 45 11.25 -8.25 -7.82
C THR A 45 10.23 -8.58 -6.72
N TYR A 46 10.33 -9.75 -6.10
CA TYR A 46 9.48 -10.15 -4.99
C TYR A 46 9.59 -9.18 -3.80
N TYR A 47 10.81 -8.85 -3.33
CA TYR A 47 10.99 -7.94 -2.20
C TYR A 47 10.53 -6.52 -2.52
N ILE A 48 10.75 -6.03 -3.73
CA ILE A 48 10.23 -4.72 -4.18
C ILE A 48 8.71 -4.71 -4.15
N SER A 49 8.05 -5.77 -4.62
CA SER A 49 6.60 -5.87 -4.61
C SER A 49 6.04 -5.89 -3.17
N ILE A 50 6.69 -6.61 -2.26
CA ILE A 50 6.32 -6.61 -0.84
C ILE A 50 6.49 -5.22 -0.21
N ALA A 51 7.59 -4.53 -0.51
CA ALA A 51 7.85 -3.18 0.00
C ALA A 51 6.80 -2.17 -0.51
N ILE A 52 6.43 -2.23 -1.78
CA ILE A 52 5.36 -1.39 -2.36
C ILE A 52 4.02 -1.66 -1.66
N LEU A 53 3.67 -2.94 -1.46
CA LEU A 53 2.44 -3.30 -0.75
C LEU A 53 2.45 -2.83 0.70
N ALA A 54 3.58 -2.97 1.40
CA ALA A 54 3.74 -2.47 2.77
C ALA A 54 3.53 -0.95 2.83
N GLY A 55 4.09 -0.20 1.88
CA GLY A 55 3.86 1.24 1.74
C GLY A 55 2.39 1.58 1.49
N MET A 56 1.71 0.81 0.64
CA MET A 56 0.27 0.98 0.41
C MET A 56 -0.54 0.75 1.70
N PHE A 57 -0.27 -0.33 2.44
CA PHE A 57 -0.95 -0.60 3.71
C PHE A 57 -0.64 0.45 4.78
N PHE A 58 0.57 1.01 4.78
CA PHE A 58 0.91 2.15 5.61
C PHE A 58 0.03 3.37 5.26
N ILE A 59 -0.10 3.71 3.97
CA ILE A 59 -0.95 4.82 3.51
C ILE A 59 -2.41 4.57 3.89
N PHE A 60 -2.94 3.35 3.72
CA PHE A 60 -4.30 3.01 4.14
C PHE A 60 -4.52 3.23 5.64
N GLY A 61 -3.56 2.76 6.45
CA GLY A 61 -3.58 2.98 7.88
C GLY A 61 -3.55 4.46 8.21
N PHE A 62 -2.62 5.20 7.63
CA PHE A 62 -2.46 6.63 7.85
C PHE A 62 -3.76 7.40 7.58
N VAL A 63 -4.34 7.24 6.37
CA VAL A 63 -5.60 7.92 5.99
C VAL A 63 -6.75 7.55 6.92
N SER A 64 -6.89 6.25 7.25
CA SER A 64 -7.96 5.79 8.15
C SER A 64 -7.85 6.37 9.55
N TRP A 65 -6.63 6.44 10.10
CA TRP A 65 -6.38 6.96 11.45
C TRP A 65 -6.47 8.49 11.51
N VAL A 66 -5.96 9.20 10.50
CA VAL A 66 -6.17 10.66 10.37
C VAL A 66 -7.65 10.98 10.36
N ASN A 67 -8.45 10.23 9.60
CA ASN A 67 -9.89 10.45 9.55
C ASN A 67 -10.54 10.35 10.95
N SER A 68 -10.12 9.36 11.76
CA SER A 68 -10.65 9.21 13.13
C SER A 68 -10.29 10.39 14.04
N ILE A 69 -9.14 11.02 13.82
CA ILE A 69 -8.69 12.20 14.58
C ILE A 69 -9.43 13.45 14.10
N LEU A 70 -9.78 13.54 12.82
CA LEU A 70 -10.47 14.70 12.28
C LEU A 70 -11.91 14.83 12.81
N ILE A 71 -12.56 13.75 13.25
CA ILE A 71 -13.95 13.78 13.74
C ILE A 71 -14.14 14.83 14.87
N PRO A 72 -13.40 14.78 16.00
CA PRO A 72 -13.52 15.79 17.05
C PRO A 72 -13.10 17.18 16.59
N TYR A 73 -12.13 17.29 15.66
CA TYR A 73 -11.67 18.56 15.11
C TYR A 73 -12.79 19.25 14.29
N PHE A 74 -13.49 18.49 13.41
CA PHE A 74 -14.62 19.03 12.65
C PHE A 74 -15.76 19.50 13.55
N ARG A 75 -15.98 18.79 14.66
CA ARG A 75 -16.97 19.20 15.63
C ARG A 75 -16.71 20.60 16.20
N ILE A 76 -15.45 20.92 16.48
CA ILE A 76 -15.06 22.24 17.01
C ILE A 76 -15.07 23.29 15.90
N SER A 77 -14.50 22.99 14.73
CA SER A 77 -14.33 23.94 13.64
C SER A 77 -15.64 24.35 12.93
N CYS A 78 -16.61 23.44 12.91
CA CYS A 78 -17.91 23.66 12.26
C CYS A 78 -19.05 23.87 13.28
N GLU A 79 -18.73 24.00 14.59
CA GLU A 79 -19.73 24.15 15.68
C GLU A 79 -20.82 23.07 15.65
N LEU A 80 -20.43 21.83 15.29
CA LEU A 80 -21.37 20.74 15.12
C LEU A 80 -21.94 20.27 16.45
N THR A 81 -23.22 19.94 16.46
CA THR A 81 -23.85 19.27 17.58
C THR A 81 -23.27 17.86 17.78
N HIS A 82 -23.44 17.28 18.96
CA HIS A 82 -23.04 15.89 19.23
C HIS A 82 -23.60 14.90 18.22
N PHE A 83 -24.84 15.12 17.77
CA PHE A 83 -25.51 14.26 16.79
C PHE A 83 -24.88 14.38 15.39
N GLU A 84 -24.59 15.58 14.93
CA GLU A 84 -23.95 15.82 13.62
C GLU A 84 -22.54 15.23 13.54
N SER A 85 -21.77 15.25 14.64
CA SER A 85 -20.44 14.64 14.66
C SER A 85 -20.46 13.12 14.44
N TYR A 86 -21.56 12.43 14.80
CA TYR A 86 -21.72 11.01 14.45
C TYR A 86 -21.92 10.77 12.95
N PHE A 87 -22.50 11.72 12.20
CA PHE A 87 -22.61 11.62 10.74
C PHE A 87 -21.25 11.64 10.05
N VAL A 88 -20.23 12.27 10.64
CA VAL A 88 -18.87 12.26 10.13
C VAL A 88 -18.32 10.83 10.09
N ALA A 89 -18.41 10.12 11.22
CA ALA A 89 -18.03 8.72 11.29
C ALA A 89 -18.92 7.85 10.39
N PHE A 90 -20.23 8.07 10.44
CA PHE A 90 -21.20 7.32 9.65
C PHE A 90 -20.93 7.44 8.14
N ALA A 91 -20.69 8.65 7.61
CA ALA A 91 -20.42 8.87 6.19
C ALA A 91 -19.18 8.09 5.70
N PHE A 92 -18.16 8.01 6.55
CA PHE A 92 -16.96 7.23 6.23
C PHE A 92 -17.23 5.72 6.26
N TYR A 93 -17.83 5.21 7.32
CA TYR A 93 -18.03 3.77 7.49
C TYR A 93 -19.16 3.20 6.62
N ILE A 94 -20.20 3.97 6.33
CA ILE A 94 -21.26 3.55 5.41
C ILE A 94 -20.74 3.34 4.00
N ALA A 95 -19.71 4.08 3.59
CA ALA A 95 -19.05 3.87 2.31
C ALA A 95 -18.45 2.46 2.20
N TYR A 96 -17.85 1.93 3.27
CA TYR A 96 -17.35 0.55 3.29
C TYR A 96 -18.47 -0.47 3.13
N PHE A 97 -19.59 -0.26 3.82
CA PHE A 97 -20.74 -1.14 3.73
C PHE A 97 -21.34 -1.14 2.31
N VAL A 98 -21.59 0.05 1.76
CA VAL A 98 -22.16 0.20 0.41
C VAL A 98 -21.22 -0.36 -0.65
N MET A 99 -19.90 -0.18 -0.49
CA MET A 99 -18.90 -0.64 -1.45
C MET A 99 -18.44 -2.09 -1.25
N ALA A 100 -18.90 -2.79 -0.23
CA ALA A 100 -18.50 -4.17 0.04
C ALA A 100 -18.71 -5.11 -1.15
N VAL A 101 -19.86 -5.06 -1.79
CA VAL A 101 -20.19 -5.87 -2.97
C VAL A 101 -19.72 -5.21 -4.27
N PRO A 102 -20.00 -3.91 -4.54
CA PRO A 102 -19.59 -3.25 -5.78
C PRO A 102 -18.08 -3.27 -6.03
N SER A 103 -17.26 -3.11 -4.98
CA SER A 103 -15.80 -3.16 -5.13
C SER A 103 -15.31 -4.52 -5.63
N GLY A 104 -15.88 -5.62 -5.12
CA GLY A 104 -15.57 -6.96 -5.60
C GLY A 104 -15.99 -7.18 -7.06
N LEU A 105 -17.15 -6.69 -7.46
CA LEU A 105 -17.62 -6.74 -8.84
C LEU A 105 -16.76 -5.89 -9.79
N LEU A 106 -16.36 -4.70 -9.33
CA LEU A 106 -15.44 -3.82 -10.06
C LEU A 106 -14.11 -4.55 -10.32
N LEU A 107 -13.52 -5.16 -9.28
CA LEU A 107 -12.24 -5.87 -9.40
C LEU A 107 -12.29 -7.07 -10.33
N LYS A 108 -13.41 -7.79 -10.38
CA LYS A 108 -13.61 -8.87 -11.35
C LYS A 108 -13.56 -8.37 -12.79
N LYS A 109 -14.03 -7.13 -13.07
CA LYS A 109 -14.04 -6.55 -14.42
C LYS A 109 -12.71 -5.91 -14.80
N VAL A 110 -12.08 -5.18 -13.89
CA VAL A 110 -10.90 -4.33 -14.21
C VAL A 110 -9.57 -4.96 -13.76
N GLY A 111 -9.60 -5.96 -12.89
CA GLY A 111 -8.43 -6.59 -12.28
C GLY A 111 -7.83 -5.78 -11.11
N PHE A 112 -6.94 -6.41 -10.35
CA PHE A 112 -6.38 -5.83 -9.13
C PHE A 112 -5.59 -4.54 -9.38
N LYS A 113 -4.73 -4.51 -10.41
CA LYS A 113 -3.87 -3.34 -10.71
C LYS A 113 -4.68 -2.08 -11.00
N ARG A 114 -5.69 -2.18 -11.87
CA ARG A 114 -6.56 -1.04 -12.20
C ARG A 114 -7.49 -0.70 -11.04
N GLY A 115 -7.95 -1.69 -10.29
CA GLY A 115 -8.75 -1.48 -9.09
C GLY A 115 -8.03 -0.65 -8.04
N ILE A 116 -6.75 -0.96 -7.78
CA ILE A 116 -5.89 -0.17 -6.89
C ILE A 116 -5.76 1.27 -7.39
N MET A 117 -5.53 1.46 -8.69
CA MET A 117 -5.44 2.80 -9.29
C MET A 117 -6.73 3.60 -9.09
N TYR A 118 -7.90 3.02 -9.38
CA TYR A 118 -9.19 3.68 -9.17
C TYR A 118 -9.46 4.01 -7.71
N GLY A 119 -9.09 3.10 -6.80
CA GLY A 119 -9.21 3.34 -5.37
C GLY A 119 -8.37 4.53 -4.90
N PHE A 120 -7.11 4.63 -5.34
CA PHE A 120 -6.26 5.80 -5.03
C PHE A 120 -6.80 7.09 -5.64
N MET A 121 -7.24 7.07 -6.91
CA MET A 121 -7.83 8.25 -7.55
C MET A 121 -9.04 8.75 -6.78
N LEU A 122 -9.93 7.84 -6.37
CA LEU A 122 -11.13 8.20 -5.63
C LEU A 122 -10.82 8.73 -4.22
N THR A 123 -9.85 8.13 -3.54
CA THR A 123 -9.36 8.61 -2.25
C THR A 123 -8.75 10.02 -2.38
N ALA A 124 -7.95 10.25 -3.43
CA ALA A 124 -7.36 11.55 -3.70
C ALA A 124 -8.44 12.61 -4.01
N LEU A 125 -9.42 12.28 -4.85
CA LEU A 125 -10.55 13.16 -5.13
C LEU A 125 -11.31 13.53 -3.85
N GLY A 126 -11.59 12.55 -2.97
CA GLY A 126 -12.21 12.81 -1.68
C GLY A 126 -11.38 13.76 -0.79
N ALA A 127 -10.06 13.59 -0.77
CA ALA A 127 -9.16 14.48 -0.05
C ALA A 127 -9.14 15.91 -0.65
N PHE A 128 -9.19 16.04 -1.97
CA PHE A 128 -9.28 17.34 -2.62
C PHE A 128 -10.60 18.08 -2.34
N ILE A 129 -11.71 17.37 -2.15
CA ILE A 129 -13.00 17.94 -1.76
C ILE A 129 -12.92 18.62 -0.38
N PHE A 130 -12.01 18.21 0.49
CA PHE A 130 -11.84 18.85 1.80
C PHE A 130 -11.36 20.30 1.71
N VAL A 131 -10.59 20.66 0.68
CA VAL A 131 -10.10 22.04 0.52
C VAL A 131 -11.25 23.03 0.34
N PRO A 132 -12.15 22.88 -0.65
CA PRO A 132 -13.30 23.76 -0.78
C PRO A 132 -14.29 23.64 0.40
N ALA A 133 -14.43 22.44 0.99
CA ALA A 133 -15.29 22.24 2.15
C ALA A 133 -14.81 23.08 3.35
N ALA A 134 -13.50 23.12 3.59
CA ALA A 134 -12.90 23.91 4.65
C ALA A 134 -13.05 25.43 4.40
N LEU A 135 -12.84 25.86 3.16
CA LEU A 135 -12.98 27.28 2.78
C LEU A 135 -14.43 27.76 2.89
N ALA A 136 -15.38 26.93 2.47
CA ALA A 136 -16.81 27.24 2.50
C ALA A 136 -17.45 27.00 3.88
N ARG A 137 -16.75 26.32 4.84
CA ARG A 137 -17.28 25.87 6.14
C ARG A 137 -18.60 25.10 5.98
N GLN A 138 -18.74 24.32 4.91
CA GLN A 138 -19.96 23.57 4.60
C GLN A 138 -19.79 22.11 5.00
N PHE A 139 -20.56 21.69 5.99
CA PHE A 139 -20.52 20.34 6.57
C PHE A 139 -20.86 19.25 5.55
N GLU A 140 -21.86 19.49 4.70
CA GLU A 140 -22.32 18.54 3.68
C GLU A 140 -21.20 18.17 2.68
N ILE A 141 -20.37 19.14 2.31
CA ILE A 141 -19.24 18.92 1.41
C ILE A 141 -18.18 18.03 2.08
N PHE A 142 -17.94 18.22 3.39
CA PHE A 142 -17.08 17.32 4.15
C PHE A 142 -17.59 15.89 4.16
N LEU A 143 -18.91 15.67 4.34
CA LEU A 143 -19.51 14.33 4.32
C LEU A 143 -19.31 13.65 2.96
N ILE A 144 -19.47 14.38 1.85
CA ILE A 144 -19.24 13.87 0.49
C ILE A 144 -17.76 13.48 0.32
N GLY A 145 -16.84 14.30 0.81
CA GLY A 145 -15.40 14.01 0.79
C GLY A 145 -15.06 12.74 1.59
N LEU A 146 -15.61 12.61 2.80
CA LEU A 146 -15.43 11.43 3.66
C LEU A 146 -15.98 10.16 3.02
N PHE A 147 -17.18 10.23 2.45
CA PHE A 147 -17.78 9.11 1.73
C PHE A 147 -16.92 8.70 0.52
N SER A 148 -16.38 9.67 -0.22
CA SER A 148 -15.49 9.42 -1.34
C SER A 148 -14.18 8.74 -0.90
N ILE A 149 -13.55 9.22 0.18
CA ILE A 149 -12.35 8.60 0.76
C ILE A 149 -12.66 7.17 1.21
N GLY A 150 -13.74 6.96 1.96
CA GLY A 150 -14.17 5.64 2.44
C GLY A 150 -14.42 4.67 1.28
N THR A 151 -15.07 5.13 0.21
CA THR A 151 -15.29 4.35 -1.02
C THR A 151 -13.96 3.97 -1.68
N GLY A 152 -13.03 4.91 -1.82
CA GLY A 152 -11.70 4.66 -2.36
C GLY A 152 -10.92 3.63 -1.54
N LEU A 153 -10.91 3.77 -0.21
CA LEU A 153 -10.25 2.84 0.70
C LEU A 153 -10.90 1.45 0.68
N ALA A 154 -12.22 1.35 0.56
CA ALA A 154 -12.92 0.07 0.42
C ALA A 154 -12.47 -0.69 -0.84
N ILE A 155 -12.37 0.00 -1.98
CA ILE A 155 -11.84 -0.59 -3.22
C ILE A 155 -10.38 -1.02 -3.05
N LEU A 156 -9.55 -0.16 -2.45
CA LEU A 156 -8.14 -0.44 -2.23
C LEU A 156 -7.91 -1.67 -1.35
N GLN A 157 -8.63 -1.78 -0.23
CA GLN A 157 -8.50 -2.92 0.68
C GLN A 157 -9.02 -4.22 0.05
N THR A 158 -10.14 -4.14 -0.70
CA THR A 158 -10.69 -5.28 -1.43
C THR A 158 -9.71 -5.79 -2.49
N ALA A 159 -8.92 -4.91 -3.10
CA ALA A 159 -7.90 -5.28 -4.08
C ALA A 159 -6.60 -5.75 -3.42
N ALA A 160 -6.11 -5.05 -2.41
CA ALA A 160 -4.80 -5.28 -1.82
C ALA A 160 -4.73 -6.56 -0.98
N ASN A 161 -5.78 -6.88 -0.21
CA ASN A 161 -5.79 -8.05 0.66
C ASN A 161 -5.59 -9.38 -0.10
N PRO A 162 -6.37 -9.71 -1.16
CA PRO A 162 -6.11 -10.90 -1.96
C PRO A 162 -4.77 -10.82 -2.71
N TYR A 163 -4.37 -9.63 -3.16
CA TYR A 163 -3.12 -9.47 -3.89
C TYR A 163 -1.89 -9.85 -3.05
N VAL A 164 -1.88 -9.51 -1.76
CA VAL A 164 -0.84 -9.94 -0.81
C VAL A 164 -0.73 -11.47 -0.72
N THR A 165 -1.84 -12.19 -0.84
CA THR A 165 -1.83 -13.66 -0.74
C THR A 165 -1.27 -14.33 -1.99
N ILE A 166 -1.45 -13.75 -3.17
CA ILE A 166 -1.07 -14.37 -4.46
C ILE A 166 0.34 -13.96 -4.94
N ILE A 167 0.97 -12.94 -4.35
CA ILE A 167 2.26 -12.42 -4.81
C ILE A 167 3.46 -13.35 -4.51
N GLY A 168 3.24 -14.42 -3.77
CA GLY A 168 4.29 -15.39 -3.40
C GLY A 168 3.73 -16.73 -2.95
N PRO A 169 4.57 -17.64 -2.43
CA PRO A 169 4.15 -18.96 -2.00
C PRO A 169 3.02 -18.92 -0.98
N ILE A 170 2.02 -19.78 -1.13
CA ILE A 170 0.84 -19.81 -0.26
C ILE A 170 1.20 -20.06 1.20
N ASP A 171 2.21 -20.88 1.46
CA ASP A 171 2.67 -21.23 2.81
C ASP A 171 3.15 -20.02 3.62
N SER A 172 3.61 -18.97 2.95
CA SER A 172 4.05 -17.71 3.57
C SER A 172 3.01 -16.58 3.50
N ALA A 173 1.78 -16.86 3.05
CA ALA A 173 0.73 -15.85 2.91
C ALA A 173 0.36 -15.19 4.24
N ALA A 174 0.19 -15.99 5.30
CA ALA A 174 -0.11 -15.47 6.64
C ALA A 174 0.96 -14.50 7.16
N ARG A 175 2.25 -14.83 6.96
CA ARG A 175 3.38 -13.95 7.34
C ARG A 175 3.33 -12.62 6.57
N ARG A 176 3.02 -12.63 5.28
CA ARG A 176 2.89 -11.40 4.47
C ARG A 176 1.74 -10.53 4.96
N ILE A 177 0.57 -11.13 5.21
CA ILE A 177 -0.60 -10.40 5.74
C ILE A 177 -0.27 -9.77 7.09
N SER A 178 0.42 -10.49 7.98
CA SER A 178 0.84 -9.96 9.28
C SER A 178 1.78 -8.76 9.14
N ILE A 179 2.76 -8.80 8.24
CA ILE A 179 3.65 -7.68 7.96
C ILE A 179 2.84 -6.46 7.48
N MET A 180 1.89 -6.64 6.56
CA MET A 180 1.02 -5.57 6.08
C MET A 180 0.18 -4.98 7.22
N GLY A 181 -0.36 -5.84 8.09
CA GLY A 181 -1.09 -5.43 9.28
C GLY A 181 -0.25 -4.59 10.25
N ILE A 182 1.01 -4.97 10.48
CA ILE A 182 1.97 -4.20 11.30
C ILE A 182 2.21 -2.82 10.67
N CYS A 183 2.49 -2.74 9.36
CA CYS A 183 2.70 -1.47 8.66
C CYS A 183 1.48 -0.55 8.78
N ASN A 184 0.26 -1.10 8.65
CA ASN A 184 -0.98 -0.36 8.81
C ASN A 184 -1.15 0.19 10.25
N LYS A 185 -0.86 -0.63 11.28
CA LYS A 185 -0.95 -0.20 12.68
C LYS A 185 0.13 0.80 13.07
N PHE A 186 1.35 0.65 12.51
CA PHE A 186 2.43 1.60 12.71
C PHE A 186 2.07 2.99 12.17
N ALA A 187 1.39 3.05 11.02
CA ALA A 187 0.82 4.29 10.50
C ALA A 187 -0.17 4.93 11.48
N GLY A 188 -0.96 4.11 12.19
CA GLY A 188 -1.89 4.57 13.22
C GLY A 188 -1.21 5.23 14.42
N ILE A 189 0.00 4.81 14.76
CA ILE A 189 0.81 5.45 15.83
C ILE A 189 1.40 6.79 15.34
N ILE A 190 1.89 6.82 14.10
CA ILE A 190 2.54 8.01 13.52
C ILE A 190 1.52 9.09 13.16
N SER A 191 0.33 8.71 12.71
CA SER A 191 -0.70 9.63 12.24
C SER A 191 -1.09 10.71 13.27
N PRO A 192 -1.39 10.39 14.56
CA PRO A 192 -1.67 11.41 15.57
C PRO A 192 -0.47 12.33 15.83
N LEU A 193 0.75 11.78 15.82
CA LEU A 193 1.97 12.55 16.07
C LEU A 193 2.23 13.60 14.96
N ILE A 194 2.08 13.18 13.70
CA ILE A 194 2.22 14.11 12.57
C ILE A 194 1.11 15.15 12.60
N PHE A 195 -0.14 14.73 12.88
CA PHE A 195 -1.27 15.64 12.95
C PHE A 195 -1.09 16.67 14.07
N ALA A 196 -0.69 16.23 15.26
CA ALA A 196 -0.39 17.12 16.38
C ALA A 196 0.75 18.11 16.04
N ALA A 197 1.84 17.63 15.43
CA ALA A 197 2.98 18.48 15.05
C ALA A 197 2.63 19.53 13.98
N LEU A 198 1.64 19.23 13.10
CA LEU A 198 1.22 20.15 12.06
C LEU A 198 0.17 21.18 12.54
N ILE A 199 -0.69 20.79 13.47
CA ILE A 199 -1.83 21.61 13.93
C ILE A 199 -1.52 22.34 15.22
N LEU A 200 -0.86 21.68 16.18
CA LEU A 200 -0.43 22.32 17.42
C LEU A 200 0.79 23.20 17.16
N LYS A 201 0.58 24.39 16.62
CA LYS A 201 1.57 25.45 16.65
C LYS A 201 1.70 25.98 18.08
N ALA A 202 2.84 26.61 18.40
CA ALA A 202 3.14 27.15 19.74
C ALA A 202 2.04 28.08 20.28
N ASP A 203 1.33 28.79 19.39
CA ASP A 203 0.21 29.68 19.75
C ASP A 203 -1.01 28.93 20.32
N ASP A 204 -1.25 27.68 19.88
CA ASP A 204 -2.36 26.89 20.40
C ASP A 204 -2.08 26.35 21.81
N SER A 205 -0.80 26.18 22.18
CA SER A 205 -0.42 25.80 23.56
C SER A 205 -0.74 26.88 24.57
N GLU A 206 -0.67 28.14 24.16
CA GLU A 206 -1.05 29.30 24.99
C GLU A 206 -2.58 29.39 25.17
N LEU A 207 -3.34 29.09 24.10
CA LEU A 207 -4.80 28.98 24.14
C LEU A 207 -5.28 27.83 25.03
N PHE A 208 -4.60 26.68 25.00
CA PHE A 208 -4.89 25.56 25.89
C PHE A 208 -4.58 25.88 27.35
N ALA A 209 -3.47 26.56 27.61
CA ALA A 209 -3.10 27.01 28.94
C ALA A 209 -4.09 28.07 29.51
N LEU A 210 -4.57 28.99 28.67
CA LEU A 210 -5.59 29.98 29.02
C LEU A 210 -6.96 29.35 29.31
N ARG A 211 -7.31 28.28 28.59
CA ARG A 211 -8.54 27.50 28.84
C ARG A 211 -8.44 26.71 30.14
N GLU A 212 -7.29 26.12 30.44
CA GLU A 212 -7.05 25.34 31.66
C GLU A 212 -7.01 26.25 32.90
N SER A 213 -6.60 27.51 32.73
CA SER A 213 -6.62 28.54 33.77
C SER A 213 -8.01 29.17 34.02
N GLY A 214 -9.04 28.78 33.30
CA GLY A 214 -10.43 29.22 33.47
C GLY A 214 -10.69 30.68 33.06
N THR A 215 -9.78 31.28 32.29
CA THR A 215 -9.91 32.71 31.85
C THR A 215 -10.67 32.84 30.51
N LEU A 216 -11.08 31.76 29.88
CA LEU A 216 -11.80 31.75 28.59
C LEU A 216 -13.31 31.42 28.69
N ASP A 217 -13.87 31.31 29.87
CA ASP A 217 -15.29 30.93 30.06
C ASP A 217 -16.27 32.15 30.08
N ALA A 218 -15.88 33.28 29.54
CA ALA A 218 -16.72 34.50 29.66
C ALA A 218 -16.89 35.31 28.37
N THR A 219 -16.97 34.64 27.18
CA THR A 219 -17.51 35.35 25.98
C THR A 219 -18.23 34.41 25.05
#